data_a06ad57858dc47028bc8cdf1ed89fc01
#
_entry.id   a06ad57858dc47028bc8cdf1ed89fc01
#
_cell.length_a   1.000
_cell.length_b   1.000
_cell.length_c   1.000
_cell.angle_alpha   90.00
_cell.angle_beta   90.00
_cell.angle_gamma   90.00
#
_symmetry.space_group_name_H-M   'P 1'
#
loop_
_entity.id
_entity.type
_entity.pdbx_description
1 polymer ?
#
loop_
_entity_poly.entity_id
_entity_poly.type
_entity_poly.pdbx_seq_one_letter_code
_entity_poly.pdbx_strand_id
1 'polypeptide(L)'
;MCGIVGYIGDPASGEHDALGVIIEGLRRLEYRGYDSAGVAVMSGNAIEHRKKAGKVADLEAEIEKAPLPSSNLGIGHTRWATHGGPTDVNAHPHVVGNGRLAVVHNGIIENFASLRHELEEKGHTFISETDTEVAATVLLDVYDNEADGDLTKAMQITANRLEGAFTLLAIHADHPDRIVAARLNSPLVIGLGEDRNFLGSDVSGFIEFTRDAVEMDNGQIVTLTAHDYEITSFDGEQAEGKPFRVEWDVTAAEKGGYNSFMEKEIHDQPSAVRDTLYGRFNEEGALTLDELRIDESLLRSINKIIIVACGTASYAGQVARYAIEHWCRIPTEVELAHEFRYRDPIVNEQTLVVAVSQSGETMDTLMAVRHAREQGAKVIAICNTVGSSIPRESDAVLYTYAGPEIAVASTKAFISQIVASYLLALYLSQVRGDKYADEIRGVVEELQAMPDKLQKVLDNEDQVKQLGKNLANSKSVLFLGRHVGFPVALEGALKLKEVAYLHSEGFAAGELKHGPIALVEEGQPVFIIVPSKHSRNNLHAKVVSNIQEVRARGAVTIVIAEEGDEDVNQYANEVIRIPASAGLMQPILSTVPLQIFACAVAEARGLNVDQPRNLAKSVTVE
;
A
#
# COMPACT_ATOMS: atom_id res chain seq x y z
N MET A 1 -5.98 -6.93 1.79
CA MET A 1 -5.99 -7.39 0.37
C MET A 1 -5.53 -8.83 0.34
N CYS A 2 -6.10 -9.67 -0.53
CA CYS A 2 -5.75 -11.07 -0.65
C CYS A 2 -4.63 -11.28 -1.68
N GLY A 3 -3.90 -12.41 -1.63
CA GLY A 3 -2.95 -12.83 -2.64
C GLY A 3 -3.53 -13.92 -3.52
N ILE A 4 -3.43 -13.76 -4.84
CA ILE A 4 -3.80 -14.79 -5.82
C ILE A 4 -2.56 -15.24 -6.57
N VAL A 5 -2.43 -16.56 -6.78
CA VAL A 5 -1.45 -17.19 -7.67
C VAL A 5 -2.15 -18.25 -8.50
N GLY A 6 -1.98 -18.19 -9.82
CA GLY A 6 -2.34 -19.23 -10.76
C GLY A 6 -1.10 -19.70 -11.50
N TYR A 7 -1.00 -21.00 -11.77
CA TYR A 7 0.09 -21.60 -12.52
C TYR A 7 -0.42 -22.66 -13.48
N ILE A 8 0.09 -22.64 -14.70
CA ILE A 8 -0.11 -23.69 -15.68
C ILE A 8 1.18 -23.96 -16.46
N GLY A 9 1.63 -25.21 -16.48
CA GLY A 9 2.80 -25.69 -17.22
C GLY A 9 2.43 -26.75 -18.25
N ASP A 10 3.31 -26.95 -19.25
CA ASP A 10 3.15 -28.00 -20.25
C ASP A 10 3.34 -29.38 -19.61
N PRO A 11 2.36 -30.29 -19.70
CA PRO A 11 2.50 -31.66 -19.25
C PRO A 11 3.69 -32.40 -19.89
N ALA A 12 4.13 -32.00 -21.09
CA ALA A 12 5.22 -32.61 -21.79
C ALA A 12 6.61 -32.16 -21.30
N SER A 13 6.72 -31.04 -20.58
CA SER A 13 8.00 -30.53 -20.06
C SER A 13 8.59 -31.39 -18.95
N GLY A 14 7.79 -32.24 -18.31
CA GLY A 14 8.18 -33.07 -17.16
C GLY A 14 8.25 -32.30 -15.84
N GLU A 15 8.01 -31.00 -15.82
CA GLU A 15 7.89 -30.16 -14.65
C GLU A 15 6.42 -30.13 -14.19
N HIS A 16 6.09 -30.91 -13.15
CA HIS A 16 4.73 -31.03 -12.61
C HIS A 16 4.64 -30.51 -11.18
N ASP A 17 5.19 -29.33 -10.92
CA ASP A 17 5.25 -28.75 -9.57
C ASP A 17 4.36 -27.50 -9.42
N ALA A 18 3.11 -27.59 -9.87
CA ALA A 18 2.16 -26.50 -9.65
C ALA A 18 2.00 -26.15 -8.16
N LEU A 19 2.04 -27.16 -7.29
CA LEU A 19 1.94 -26.95 -5.84
C LEU A 19 3.12 -26.13 -5.31
N GLY A 20 4.35 -26.50 -5.63
CA GLY A 20 5.56 -25.79 -5.18
C GLY A 20 5.58 -24.34 -5.67
N VAL A 21 5.29 -24.13 -6.96
CA VAL A 21 5.21 -22.78 -7.55
C VAL A 21 4.15 -21.91 -6.85
N ILE A 22 2.96 -22.46 -6.62
CA ILE A 22 1.87 -21.73 -5.97
C ILE A 22 2.21 -21.41 -4.51
N ILE A 23 2.71 -22.36 -3.75
CA ILE A 23 3.08 -22.15 -2.34
C ILE A 23 4.16 -21.07 -2.22
N GLU A 24 5.18 -21.10 -3.07
CA GLU A 24 6.24 -20.08 -3.09
C GLU A 24 5.66 -18.68 -3.42
N GLY A 25 4.79 -18.60 -4.43
CA GLY A 25 4.10 -17.36 -4.77
C GLY A 25 3.20 -16.85 -3.64
N LEU A 26 2.46 -17.75 -2.95
CA LEU A 26 1.63 -17.38 -1.81
C LEU A 26 2.45 -16.90 -0.61
N ARG A 27 3.63 -17.48 -0.33
CA ARG A 27 4.55 -16.98 0.70
C ARG A 27 4.97 -15.53 0.42
N ARG A 28 5.25 -15.20 -0.82
CA ARG A 28 5.60 -13.83 -1.25
C ARG A 28 4.43 -12.88 -1.20
N LEU A 29 3.20 -13.37 -1.31
CA LEU A 29 1.97 -12.57 -1.22
C LEU A 29 1.34 -12.58 0.17
N GLU A 30 1.90 -13.29 1.16
CA GLU A 30 1.33 -13.43 2.49
C GLU A 30 1.16 -12.07 3.21
N TYR A 31 2.01 -11.07 2.90
CA TYR A 31 1.87 -9.72 3.43
C TYR A 31 0.54 -9.04 3.03
N ARG A 32 -0.12 -9.54 1.99
CA ARG A 32 -1.43 -9.06 1.51
C ARG A 32 -2.60 -9.64 2.29
N GLY A 33 -2.48 -10.89 2.78
CA GLY A 33 -3.52 -11.56 3.55
C GLY A 33 -2.96 -12.80 4.22
N TYR A 34 -3.28 -12.99 5.48
CA TYR A 34 -2.74 -14.06 6.34
C TYR A 34 -3.75 -14.64 7.32
N ASP A 35 -5.05 -14.40 7.08
CA ASP A 35 -6.14 -14.94 7.89
C ASP A 35 -6.46 -16.38 7.54
N SER A 36 -6.25 -16.76 6.28
CA SER A 36 -6.33 -18.14 5.80
C SER A 36 -5.59 -18.28 4.47
N ALA A 37 -5.17 -19.50 4.16
CA ALA A 37 -4.55 -19.85 2.88
C ALA A 37 -5.12 -21.14 2.32
N GLY A 38 -5.01 -21.32 0.99
CA GLY A 38 -5.41 -22.57 0.36
C GLY A 38 -4.98 -22.67 -1.09
N VAL A 39 -5.02 -23.89 -1.60
CA VAL A 39 -4.59 -24.29 -2.95
C VAL A 39 -5.53 -25.34 -3.51
N ALA A 40 -5.81 -25.25 -4.81
CA ALA A 40 -6.46 -26.29 -5.58
C ALA A 40 -5.56 -26.66 -6.78
N VAL A 41 -5.44 -27.94 -7.03
CA VAL A 41 -4.66 -28.48 -8.17
C VAL A 41 -5.50 -29.45 -8.97
N MET A 42 -5.23 -29.52 -10.28
CA MET A 42 -5.86 -30.47 -11.17
C MET A 42 -5.25 -31.85 -10.99
N SER A 43 -6.08 -32.88 -10.88
CA SER A 43 -5.65 -34.28 -10.78
C SER A 43 -6.47 -35.13 -11.78
N GLY A 44 -5.95 -35.30 -12.97
CA GLY A 44 -6.73 -35.88 -14.07
C GLY A 44 -7.97 -35.04 -14.38
N ASN A 45 -9.14 -35.60 -14.22
CA ASN A 45 -10.44 -34.91 -14.41
C ASN A 45 -11.11 -34.56 -13.06
N ALA A 46 -10.34 -34.37 -12.01
CA ALA A 46 -10.83 -33.97 -10.69
C ALA A 46 -9.99 -32.82 -10.12
N ILE A 47 -10.55 -32.04 -9.23
CA ILE A 47 -9.87 -30.99 -8.52
C ILE A 47 -9.67 -31.42 -7.07
N GLU A 48 -8.42 -31.46 -6.62
CA GLU A 48 -8.07 -31.64 -5.22
C GLU A 48 -7.61 -30.35 -4.59
N HIS A 49 -7.96 -30.13 -3.34
CA HIS A 49 -7.65 -28.89 -2.65
C HIS A 49 -7.29 -29.10 -1.18
N ARG A 50 -6.53 -28.16 -0.63
CA ARG A 50 -6.28 -27.99 0.81
C ARG A 50 -6.42 -26.52 1.14
N LYS A 51 -7.02 -26.25 2.30
CA LYS A 51 -7.18 -24.88 2.79
C LYS A 51 -7.18 -24.86 4.33
N LYS A 52 -6.62 -23.79 4.89
CA LYS A 52 -6.43 -23.67 6.34
C LYS A 52 -6.57 -22.23 6.80
N ALA A 53 -7.25 -22.02 7.94
CA ALA A 53 -7.19 -20.77 8.68
C ALA A 53 -5.79 -20.58 9.26
N GLY A 54 -5.25 -19.37 9.14
CA GLY A 54 -3.88 -19.02 9.51
C GLY A 54 -2.99 -18.73 8.32
N LYS A 55 -1.69 -18.82 8.52
CA LYS A 55 -0.65 -18.47 7.54
C LYS A 55 -0.41 -19.57 6.51
N VAL A 56 0.39 -19.27 5.50
CA VAL A 56 0.82 -20.25 4.50
C VAL A 56 1.52 -21.45 5.16
N ALA A 57 2.28 -21.24 6.22
CA ALA A 57 2.89 -22.34 7.01
C ALA A 57 1.86 -23.30 7.62
N ASP A 58 0.69 -22.81 8.02
CA ASP A 58 -0.40 -23.67 8.54
C ASP A 58 -1.02 -24.51 7.42
N LEU A 59 -1.14 -23.95 6.22
CA LEU A 59 -1.55 -24.67 5.00
C LEU A 59 -0.52 -25.75 4.63
N GLU A 60 0.78 -25.47 4.68
CA GLU A 60 1.84 -26.43 4.41
C GLU A 60 1.79 -27.62 5.39
N ALA A 61 1.61 -27.32 6.68
CA ALA A 61 1.45 -28.37 7.68
C ALA A 61 0.19 -29.24 7.44
N GLU A 62 -0.86 -28.68 6.84
CA GLU A 62 -2.05 -29.44 6.44
C GLU A 62 -1.79 -30.30 5.19
N ILE A 63 -1.05 -29.77 4.21
CA ILE A 63 -0.64 -30.50 3.02
C ILE A 63 0.31 -31.65 3.37
N GLU A 64 1.22 -31.49 4.34
CA GLU A 64 2.08 -32.58 4.83
C GLU A 64 1.27 -33.74 5.41
N LYS A 65 0.17 -33.46 6.12
CA LYS A 65 -0.72 -34.50 6.67
C LYS A 65 -1.55 -35.19 5.62
N ALA A 66 -1.98 -34.44 4.61
CA ALA A 66 -2.83 -34.92 3.53
C ALA A 66 -2.29 -34.40 2.18
N PRO A 67 -1.26 -35.05 1.61
CA PRO A 67 -0.59 -34.60 0.40
C PRO A 67 -1.53 -34.45 -0.79
N LEU A 68 -1.24 -33.45 -1.62
CA LEU A 68 -1.88 -33.24 -2.91
C LEU A 68 -1.10 -34.01 -4.01
N PRO A 69 -1.77 -34.44 -5.08
CA PRO A 69 -1.09 -35.08 -6.20
C PRO A 69 -0.20 -34.09 -6.96
N SER A 70 0.81 -34.60 -7.65
CA SER A 70 1.60 -33.84 -8.62
C SER A 70 0.70 -33.33 -9.74
N SER A 71 0.85 -32.09 -10.11
CA SER A 71 0.01 -31.39 -11.10
C SER A 71 0.80 -30.33 -11.85
N ASN A 72 0.40 -30.09 -13.10
CA ASN A 72 0.90 -28.98 -13.91
C ASN A 72 -0.05 -27.77 -13.93
N LEU A 73 -1.17 -27.82 -13.23
CA LEU A 73 -2.15 -26.75 -13.18
C LEU A 73 -2.75 -26.59 -11.79
N GLY A 74 -2.79 -25.35 -11.30
CA GLY A 74 -3.43 -25.05 -10.03
C GLY A 74 -3.63 -23.57 -9.79
N ILE A 75 -4.42 -23.27 -8.74
CA ILE A 75 -4.68 -21.93 -8.24
C ILE A 75 -4.52 -21.89 -6.73
N GLY A 76 -4.05 -20.78 -6.20
CA GLY A 76 -3.86 -20.59 -4.77
C GLY A 76 -4.24 -19.20 -4.30
N HIS A 77 -4.48 -19.09 -3.00
CA HIS A 77 -4.97 -17.87 -2.38
C HIS A 77 -4.48 -17.68 -0.95
N THR A 78 -4.14 -16.45 -0.60
CA THR A 78 -4.03 -15.99 0.80
C THR A 78 -5.11 -14.96 1.06
N ARG A 79 -5.89 -15.16 2.14
CA ARG A 79 -7.08 -14.38 2.41
C ARG A 79 -6.87 -13.36 3.53
N TRP A 80 -7.37 -12.15 3.30
CA TRP A 80 -7.74 -11.20 4.32
C TRP A 80 -9.28 -11.13 4.38
N ALA A 81 -9.85 -11.51 5.52
CA ALA A 81 -11.28 -11.78 5.62
C ALA A 81 -12.11 -10.48 5.50
N THR A 82 -13.06 -10.46 4.58
CA THR A 82 -14.07 -9.40 4.39
C THR A 82 -15.46 -9.90 4.73
N HIS A 83 -15.92 -11.00 4.09
CA HIS A 83 -17.21 -11.66 4.33
C HIS A 83 -17.00 -13.04 4.94
N GLY A 84 -17.54 -13.27 6.13
CA GLY A 84 -17.31 -14.49 6.91
C GLY A 84 -15.97 -14.50 7.66
N GLY A 85 -15.94 -15.08 8.87
CA GLY A 85 -14.76 -15.14 9.72
C GLY A 85 -13.59 -15.93 9.11
N PRO A 86 -12.37 -15.83 9.71
CA PRO A 86 -11.20 -16.58 9.28
C PRO A 86 -11.29 -18.05 9.74
N THR A 87 -12.04 -18.86 9.01
CA THR A 87 -12.24 -20.30 9.26
C THR A 87 -11.80 -21.12 8.06
N ASP A 88 -11.54 -22.43 8.28
CA ASP A 88 -11.19 -23.35 7.19
C ASP A 88 -12.29 -23.41 6.12
N VAL A 89 -13.57 -23.28 6.50
CA VAL A 89 -14.71 -23.29 5.58
C VAL A 89 -14.73 -22.08 4.68
N ASN A 90 -14.47 -20.90 5.25
CA ASN A 90 -14.48 -19.62 4.55
C ASN A 90 -13.17 -19.33 3.80
N ALA A 91 -12.12 -20.16 3.96
CA ALA A 91 -10.89 -20.05 3.21
C ALA A 91 -11.11 -20.39 1.71
N HIS A 92 -10.33 -19.75 0.82
CA HIS A 92 -10.30 -20.08 -0.60
C HIS A 92 -9.24 -21.16 -0.88
N PRO A 93 -9.38 -21.94 -1.96
CA PRO A 93 -10.43 -21.92 -2.99
C PRO A 93 -11.80 -22.40 -2.49
N HIS A 94 -12.87 -21.89 -3.12
CA HIS A 94 -14.18 -22.50 -3.04
C HIS A 94 -14.33 -23.52 -4.15
N VAL A 95 -14.65 -24.76 -3.79
CA VAL A 95 -14.80 -25.89 -4.71
C VAL A 95 -16.28 -26.30 -4.72
N VAL A 96 -16.90 -26.18 -5.88
CA VAL A 96 -18.34 -26.42 -6.06
C VAL A 96 -18.61 -27.54 -7.08
N GLY A 97 -19.87 -27.97 -7.21
CA GLY A 97 -20.26 -29.01 -8.17
C GLY A 97 -19.61 -30.36 -7.93
N ASN A 98 -19.45 -30.78 -6.68
CA ASN A 98 -18.80 -32.04 -6.32
C ASN A 98 -17.35 -32.14 -6.85
N GLY A 99 -16.59 -31.06 -6.78
CA GLY A 99 -15.17 -31.03 -7.20
C GLY A 99 -14.96 -30.69 -8.69
N ARG A 100 -15.98 -30.21 -9.40
CA ARG A 100 -15.86 -29.87 -10.82
C ARG A 100 -15.25 -28.50 -11.08
N LEU A 101 -15.51 -27.52 -10.22
CA LEU A 101 -15.05 -26.14 -10.37
C LEU A 101 -14.41 -25.65 -9.08
N ALA A 102 -13.23 -25.05 -9.18
CA ALA A 102 -12.58 -24.33 -8.09
C ALA A 102 -12.39 -22.85 -8.47
N VAL A 103 -12.69 -21.96 -7.52
CA VAL A 103 -12.56 -20.51 -7.70
C VAL A 103 -11.81 -19.89 -6.53
N VAL A 104 -10.89 -18.96 -6.82
CA VAL A 104 -10.32 -18.02 -5.87
C VAL A 104 -10.73 -16.60 -6.26
N HIS A 105 -10.85 -15.72 -5.27
CA HIS A 105 -11.41 -14.38 -5.46
C HIS A 105 -10.69 -13.35 -4.58
N ASN A 106 -10.36 -12.22 -5.19
CA ASN A 106 -9.99 -10.98 -4.51
C ASN A 106 -11.05 -9.92 -4.79
N GLY A 107 -11.54 -9.27 -3.76
CA GLY A 107 -12.54 -8.21 -3.89
C GLY A 107 -13.77 -8.41 -3.04
N ILE A 108 -14.87 -7.78 -3.44
CA ILE A 108 -16.19 -7.91 -2.82
C ILE A 108 -17.23 -7.97 -3.93
N ILE A 109 -18.13 -8.95 -3.87
CA ILE A 109 -19.32 -9.06 -4.73
C ILE A 109 -20.48 -8.42 -3.98
N GLU A 110 -20.82 -7.19 -4.32
CA GLU A 110 -21.80 -6.39 -3.59
C GLU A 110 -23.23 -6.96 -3.67
N ASN A 111 -23.60 -7.53 -4.81
CA ASN A 111 -24.91 -8.13 -5.01
C ASN A 111 -24.99 -9.62 -4.63
N PHE A 112 -24.02 -10.15 -3.86
CA PHE A 112 -23.96 -11.58 -3.52
C PHE A 112 -25.22 -12.08 -2.80
N ALA A 113 -25.86 -11.24 -1.98
CA ALA A 113 -27.05 -11.63 -1.22
C ALA A 113 -28.26 -11.94 -2.12
N SER A 114 -28.47 -11.14 -3.18
CA SER A 114 -29.52 -11.38 -4.17
C SER A 114 -29.24 -12.60 -5.05
N LEU A 115 -27.97 -12.77 -5.46
CA LEU A 115 -27.53 -13.93 -6.25
C LEU A 115 -27.64 -15.23 -5.43
N ARG A 116 -27.30 -15.18 -4.14
CA ARG A 116 -27.47 -16.32 -3.23
C ARG A 116 -28.93 -16.74 -3.14
N HIS A 117 -29.85 -15.79 -2.97
CA HIS A 117 -31.28 -16.08 -2.89
C HIS A 117 -31.79 -16.71 -4.18
N GLU A 118 -31.40 -16.19 -5.35
CA GLU A 118 -31.74 -16.78 -6.66
C GLU A 118 -31.29 -18.24 -6.78
N LEU A 119 -30.03 -18.52 -6.35
CA LEU A 119 -29.47 -19.86 -6.41
C LEU A 119 -30.12 -20.82 -5.39
N GLU A 120 -30.48 -20.33 -4.21
CA GLU A 120 -31.24 -21.10 -3.21
C GLU A 120 -32.63 -21.50 -3.74
N GLU A 121 -33.32 -20.62 -4.49
CA GLU A 121 -34.58 -20.94 -5.18
C GLU A 121 -34.40 -22.02 -6.27
N LYS A 122 -33.22 -22.08 -6.91
CA LYS A 122 -32.84 -23.14 -7.86
C LYS A 122 -32.40 -24.44 -7.17
N GLY A 123 -32.32 -24.47 -5.83
CA GLY A 123 -32.02 -25.65 -5.03
C GLY A 123 -30.54 -25.79 -4.67
N HIS A 124 -29.69 -24.78 -4.90
CA HIS A 124 -28.30 -24.78 -4.43
C HIS A 124 -28.23 -24.59 -2.92
N THR A 125 -27.22 -25.15 -2.30
CA THR A 125 -26.92 -25.00 -0.86
C THR A 125 -25.51 -24.47 -0.66
N PHE A 126 -25.33 -23.63 0.34
CA PHE A 126 -24.06 -22.98 0.66
C PHE A 126 -23.55 -23.46 2.01
N ILE A 127 -22.23 -23.67 2.11
CA ILE A 127 -21.56 -24.10 3.33
C ILE A 127 -20.75 -22.99 4.00
N SER A 128 -20.35 -21.98 3.22
CA SER A 128 -19.61 -20.83 3.71
C SER A 128 -20.46 -19.57 3.83
N GLU A 129 -19.91 -18.58 4.48
CA GLU A 129 -20.50 -17.25 4.63
C GLU A 129 -19.96 -16.27 3.57
N THR A 130 -19.16 -16.75 2.61
CA THR A 130 -18.44 -15.88 1.66
C THR A 130 -19.27 -15.57 0.43
N ASP A 131 -19.07 -14.37 -0.09
CA ASP A 131 -19.53 -13.95 -1.41
C ASP A 131 -18.89 -14.77 -2.54
N THR A 132 -17.68 -15.28 -2.32
CA THR A 132 -16.93 -16.09 -3.30
C THR A 132 -17.60 -17.45 -3.58
N GLU A 133 -18.15 -18.14 -2.58
CA GLU A 133 -18.90 -19.37 -2.83
C GLU A 133 -20.12 -19.11 -3.69
N VAL A 134 -20.75 -17.95 -3.52
CA VAL A 134 -21.89 -17.52 -4.35
C VAL A 134 -21.41 -17.29 -5.79
N ALA A 135 -20.33 -16.54 -6.01
CA ALA A 135 -19.77 -16.30 -7.34
C ALA A 135 -19.35 -17.61 -8.04
N ALA A 136 -18.72 -18.54 -7.30
CA ALA A 136 -18.36 -19.87 -7.82
C ALA A 136 -19.60 -20.67 -8.25
N THR A 137 -20.66 -20.60 -7.47
CA THR A 137 -21.92 -21.31 -7.78
C THR A 137 -22.64 -20.69 -8.96
N VAL A 138 -22.64 -19.33 -9.09
CA VAL A 138 -23.14 -18.65 -10.31
C VAL A 138 -22.37 -19.10 -11.53
N LEU A 139 -21.02 -19.14 -11.47
CA LEU A 139 -20.18 -19.55 -12.58
C LEU A 139 -20.48 -20.98 -13.03
N LEU A 140 -20.68 -21.90 -12.09
CA LEU A 140 -21.03 -23.28 -12.40
C LEU A 140 -22.44 -23.40 -12.98
N ASP A 141 -23.44 -22.69 -12.42
CA ASP A 141 -24.80 -22.68 -12.93
C ASP A 141 -24.85 -22.15 -14.38
N VAL A 142 -24.12 -21.08 -14.67
CA VAL A 142 -23.96 -20.52 -16.02
C VAL A 142 -23.23 -21.49 -16.95
N TYR A 143 -22.16 -22.13 -16.48
CA TYR A 143 -21.41 -23.12 -17.26
C TYR A 143 -22.29 -24.28 -17.70
N ASP A 144 -23.10 -24.83 -16.78
CA ASP A 144 -23.93 -25.99 -17.04
C ASP A 144 -25.21 -25.63 -17.89
N ASN A 145 -25.75 -24.42 -17.78
CA ASN A 145 -27.08 -24.09 -18.32
C ASN A 145 -27.06 -23.03 -19.44
N GLU A 146 -26.02 -22.16 -19.55
CA GLU A 146 -26.08 -21.01 -20.46
C GLU A 146 -24.86 -20.92 -21.40
N ALA A 147 -23.73 -21.55 -21.04
CA ALA A 147 -22.48 -21.42 -21.78
C ALA A 147 -22.10 -22.64 -22.63
N ASP A 148 -22.96 -23.66 -22.71
CA ASP A 148 -22.73 -24.89 -23.48
C ASP A 148 -21.41 -25.61 -23.14
N GLY A 149 -20.96 -25.51 -21.88
CA GLY A 149 -19.71 -26.12 -21.43
C GLY A 149 -18.43 -25.32 -21.79
N ASP A 150 -18.56 -24.08 -22.22
CA ASP A 150 -17.41 -23.17 -22.46
C ASP A 150 -17.14 -22.33 -21.21
N LEU A 151 -15.99 -22.57 -20.57
CA LEU A 151 -15.61 -21.90 -19.32
C LEU A 151 -15.36 -20.40 -19.51
N THR A 152 -14.80 -20.00 -20.66
CA THR A 152 -14.55 -18.59 -20.98
C THR A 152 -15.86 -17.83 -21.15
N LYS A 153 -16.80 -18.39 -21.92
CA LYS A 153 -18.14 -17.85 -22.09
C LYS A 153 -18.92 -17.81 -20.76
N ALA A 154 -18.78 -18.84 -19.93
CA ALA A 154 -19.37 -18.87 -18.60
C ALA A 154 -18.84 -17.75 -17.71
N MET A 155 -17.53 -17.49 -17.75
CA MET A 155 -16.90 -16.39 -17.02
C MET A 155 -17.40 -15.03 -17.52
N GLN A 156 -17.57 -14.83 -18.84
CA GLN A 156 -18.11 -13.60 -19.43
C GLN A 156 -19.52 -13.31 -18.92
N ILE A 157 -20.40 -14.28 -18.98
CA ILE A 157 -21.80 -14.14 -18.51
C ILE A 157 -21.81 -13.88 -17.00
N THR A 158 -21.00 -14.61 -16.25
CA THR A 158 -20.89 -14.44 -14.79
C THR A 158 -20.38 -13.05 -14.43
N ALA A 159 -19.29 -12.59 -15.04
CA ALA A 159 -18.69 -11.28 -14.76
C ALA A 159 -19.69 -10.12 -14.99
N ASN A 160 -20.55 -10.23 -16.00
CA ASN A 160 -21.60 -9.24 -16.28
C ASN A 160 -22.77 -9.29 -15.28
N ARG A 161 -22.92 -10.37 -14.50
CA ARG A 161 -23.95 -10.49 -13.46
C ARG A 161 -23.47 -10.02 -12.09
N LEU A 162 -22.15 -9.97 -11.89
CA LEU A 162 -21.55 -9.56 -10.62
C LEU A 162 -21.42 -8.04 -10.52
N GLU A 163 -21.73 -7.48 -9.37
CA GLU A 163 -21.53 -6.07 -9.04
C GLU A 163 -20.42 -5.93 -7.99
N GLY A 164 -19.62 -4.86 -8.08
CA GLY A 164 -18.52 -4.57 -7.14
C GLY A 164 -17.13 -4.64 -7.76
N ALA A 165 -16.13 -4.90 -6.93
CA ALA A 165 -14.74 -5.04 -7.34
C ALA A 165 -14.31 -6.49 -7.17
N PHE A 166 -13.80 -7.13 -8.24
CA PHE A 166 -13.40 -8.53 -8.17
C PHE A 166 -12.26 -8.91 -9.11
N THR A 167 -11.48 -9.88 -8.70
CA THR A 167 -10.62 -10.72 -9.54
C THR A 167 -10.95 -12.17 -9.23
N LEU A 168 -11.43 -12.89 -10.22
CA LEU A 168 -11.79 -14.31 -10.14
C LEU A 168 -10.79 -15.13 -10.95
N LEU A 169 -10.26 -16.21 -10.38
CA LEU A 169 -9.58 -17.27 -11.14
C LEU A 169 -10.36 -18.56 -10.97
N ALA A 170 -10.59 -19.25 -12.08
CA ALA A 170 -11.33 -20.51 -12.11
C ALA A 170 -10.55 -21.58 -12.86
N ILE A 171 -10.58 -22.83 -12.32
CA ILE A 171 -10.18 -24.06 -13.00
C ILE A 171 -11.36 -25.03 -12.99
N HIS A 172 -11.56 -25.76 -14.07
CA HIS A 172 -12.69 -26.68 -14.23
C HIS A 172 -12.19 -28.08 -14.65
N ALA A 173 -12.78 -29.11 -14.08
CA ALA A 173 -12.38 -30.51 -14.31
C ALA A 173 -12.45 -30.95 -15.79
N ASP A 174 -13.39 -30.37 -16.56
CA ASP A 174 -13.54 -30.65 -17.99
C ASP A 174 -12.49 -29.90 -18.85
N HIS A 175 -11.74 -28.95 -18.27
CA HIS A 175 -10.74 -28.12 -18.94
C HIS A 175 -9.38 -28.17 -18.21
N PRO A 176 -8.67 -29.32 -18.20
CA PRO A 176 -7.43 -29.47 -17.45
C PRO A 176 -6.22 -28.75 -18.08
N ASP A 177 -6.43 -28.03 -19.17
CA ASP A 177 -5.44 -27.36 -20.00
C ASP A 177 -5.46 -25.83 -19.89
N ARG A 178 -6.29 -25.25 -19.01
CA ARG A 178 -6.43 -23.80 -18.92
C ARG A 178 -6.89 -23.28 -17.55
N ILE A 179 -6.56 -22.03 -17.30
CA ILE A 179 -7.14 -21.20 -16.24
C ILE A 179 -7.93 -20.07 -16.91
N VAL A 180 -9.14 -19.81 -16.44
CA VAL A 180 -9.93 -18.64 -16.89
C VAL A 180 -10.04 -17.66 -15.73
N ALA A 181 -9.73 -16.39 -16.01
CA ALA A 181 -9.81 -15.37 -14.98
C ALA A 181 -10.48 -14.10 -15.49
N ALA A 182 -11.22 -13.43 -14.61
CA ALA A 182 -11.88 -12.14 -14.88
C ALA A 182 -11.38 -11.09 -13.90
N ARG A 183 -11.29 -9.83 -14.37
CA ARG A 183 -10.84 -8.70 -13.57
C ARG A 183 -11.76 -7.49 -13.69
N LEU A 184 -12.19 -6.95 -12.55
CA LEU A 184 -12.87 -5.65 -12.43
C LEU A 184 -12.39 -4.96 -11.14
N ASN A 185 -11.70 -3.81 -11.27
CA ASN A 185 -11.21 -2.96 -10.16
C ASN A 185 -10.22 -3.61 -9.16
N SER A 186 -10.00 -4.92 -9.20
CA SER A 186 -9.01 -5.63 -8.39
C SER A 186 -7.85 -6.09 -9.29
N PRO A 187 -6.56 -6.00 -8.88
CA PRO A 187 -5.42 -6.22 -9.77
C PRO A 187 -5.25 -7.68 -10.18
N LEU A 188 -4.87 -7.88 -11.45
CA LEU A 188 -4.43 -9.16 -12.01
C LEU A 188 -3.37 -8.92 -13.08
N VAL A 189 -2.30 -9.72 -13.04
CA VAL A 189 -1.17 -9.67 -13.97
C VAL A 189 -0.88 -11.08 -14.48
N ILE A 190 -0.56 -11.20 -15.77
CA ILE A 190 -0.12 -12.43 -16.41
C ILE A 190 1.41 -12.44 -16.38
N GLY A 191 2.02 -13.56 -15.95
CA GLY A 191 3.46 -13.80 -16.08
C GLY A 191 3.71 -14.76 -17.22
N LEU A 192 4.67 -14.43 -18.10
CA LEU A 192 4.99 -15.22 -19.29
C LEU A 192 6.30 -15.98 -19.10
N GLY A 193 6.26 -17.29 -19.19
CA GLY A 193 7.44 -18.17 -19.11
C GLY A 193 7.59 -19.05 -20.34
N GLU A 194 8.66 -19.83 -20.42
CA GLU A 194 8.87 -20.84 -21.45
C GLU A 194 8.14 -22.11 -21.03
N ASP A 195 7.18 -22.57 -21.87
CA ASP A 195 6.32 -23.73 -21.62
C ASP A 195 5.51 -23.69 -20.31
N ARG A 196 5.30 -22.51 -19.78
CA ARG A 196 4.51 -22.25 -18.56
C ARG A 196 4.10 -20.80 -18.45
N ASN A 197 2.93 -20.57 -17.88
CA ASN A 197 2.41 -19.23 -17.62
C ASN A 197 1.83 -19.10 -16.22
N PHE A 198 1.71 -17.87 -15.77
CA PHE A 198 1.32 -17.51 -14.40
C PHE A 198 0.22 -16.47 -14.39
N LEU A 199 -0.58 -16.47 -13.34
CA LEU A 199 -1.46 -15.37 -12.94
C LEU A 199 -1.11 -14.95 -11.52
N GLY A 200 -1.08 -13.65 -11.28
CA GLY A 200 -0.84 -13.11 -9.94
C GLY A 200 -1.64 -11.85 -9.68
N SER A 201 -2.10 -11.68 -8.46
CA SER A 201 -2.63 -10.37 -8.03
C SER A 201 -1.52 -9.31 -7.92
N ASP A 202 -0.27 -9.73 -7.99
CA ASP A 202 0.94 -8.91 -8.02
C ASP A 202 2.07 -9.72 -8.66
N VAL A 203 3.00 -9.04 -9.32
CA VAL A 203 4.18 -9.67 -9.94
C VAL A 203 5.04 -10.46 -8.94
N SER A 204 5.01 -10.08 -7.65
CA SER A 204 5.74 -10.79 -6.59
C SER A 204 5.37 -12.27 -6.50
N GLY A 205 4.15 -12.64 -6.89
CA GLY A 205 3.67 -14.02 -6.87
C GLY A 205 4.40 -14.95 -7.84
N PHE A 206 5.05 -14.42 -8.87
CA PHE A 206 5.75 -15.21 -9.89
C PHE A 206 7.13 -14.65 -10.31
N ILE A 207 7.60 -13.57 -9.68
CA ILE A 207 8.83 -12.86 -10.07
C ILE A 207 10.09 -13.75 -10.11
N GLU A 208 10.11 -14.81 -9.31
CA GLU A 208 11.23 -15.78 -9.29
C GLU A 208 11.30 -16.60 -10.57
N PHE A 209 10.17 -16.81 -11.22
CA PHE A 209 10.04 -17.66 -12.38
C PHE A 209 10.09 -16.90 -13.70
N THR A 210 9.58 -15.67 -13.72
CA THR A 210 9.62 -14.79 -14.90
C THR A 210 9.51 -13.33 -14.52
N ARG A 211 10.16 -12.47 -15.33
CA ARG A 211 10.07 -11.01 -15.25
C ARG A 211 9.25 -10.42 -16.39
N ASP A 212 8.88 -11.21 -17.39
CA ASP A 212 8.07 -10.77 -18.51
C ASP A 212 6.59 -10.91 -18.12
N ALA A 213 5.89 -9.81 -18.17
CA ALA A 213 4.53 -9.74 -17.66
C ALA A 213 3.61 -8.98 -18.62
N VAL A 214 2.32 -9.27 -18.52
CA VAL A 214 1.26 -8.56 -19.24
C VAL A 214 0.23 -8.06 -18.26
N GLU A 215 -0.01 -6.79 -18.29
CA GLU A 215 -1.03 -6.14 -17.49
C GLU A 215 -2.39 -6.23 -18.18
N MET A 216 -3.42 -6.55 -17.41
CA MET A 216 -4.81 -6.54 -17.85
C MET A 216 -5.50 -5.22 -17.48
N ASP A 217 -6.40 -4.73 -18.32
CA ASP A 217 -7.26 -3.60 -18.02
C ASP A 217 -8.56 -4.07 -17.30
N ASN A 218 -9.36 -3.13 -16.79
CA ASN A 218 -10.66 -3.43 -16.17
C ASN A 218 -11.66 -3.96 -17.20
N GLY A 219 -12.54 -4.87 -16.77
CA GLY A 219 -13.53 -5.47 -17.64
C GLY A 219 -12.96 -6.47 -18.64
N GLN A 220 -11.81 -7.06 -18.33
CA GLN A 220 -11.16 -8.07 -19.16
C GLN A 220 -11.20 -9.47 -18.54
N ILE A 221 -11.21 -10.46 -19.42
CA ILE A 221 -11.12 -11.88 -19.10
C ILE A 221 -9.90 -12.43 -19.81
N VAL A 222 -9.12 -13.28 -19.14
CA VAL A 222 -8.04 -14.03 -19.74
C VAL A 222 -8.32 -15.51 -19.70
N THR A 223 -8.09 -16.18 -20.82
CA THR A 223 -7.94 -17.64 -20.93
C THR A 223 -6.46 -17.93 -21.08
N LEU A 224 -5.87 -18.54 -20.05
CA LEU A 224 -4.44 -18.84 -19.97
C LEU A 224 -4.19 -20.32 -20.17
N THR A 225 -3.25 -20.64 -21.06
CA THR A 225 -2.71 -21.99 -21.28
C THR A 225 -1.21 -22.01 -20.97
N ALA A 226 -0.56 -23.17 -21.04
CA ALA A 226 0.88 -23.28 -20.82
C ALA A 226 1.72 -22.51 -21.86
N HIS A 227 1.21 -22.32 -23.07
CA HIS A 227 1.96 -21.74 -24.18
C HIS A 227 1.43 -20.38 -24.66
N ASP A 228 0.18 -20.04 -24.32
CA ASP A 228 -0.46 -18.85 -24.86
C ASP A 228 -1.49 -18.26 -23.88
N TYR A 229 -1.94 -17.05 -24.18
CA TYR A 229 -3.06 -16.40 -23.49
C TYR A 229 -3.93 -15.64 -24.47
N GLU A 230 -5.21 -15.63 -24.21
CA GLU A 230 -6.19 -14.84 -24.94
C GLU A 230 -6.94 -13.90 -23.98
N ILE A 231 -7.02 -12.62 -24.35
CA ILE A 231 -7.74 -11.62 -23.55
C ILE A 231 -8.96 -11.16 -24.33
N THR A 232 -10.12 -11.16 -23.64
CA THR A 232 -11.39 -10.61 -24.17
C THR A 232 -11.99 -9.61 -23.18
N SER A 233 -12.87 -8.74 -23.67
CA SER A 233 -13.74 -7.94 -22.80
C SER A 233 -14.84 -8.83 -22.17
N PHE A 234 -15.59 -8.30 -21.22
CA PHE A 234 -16.77 -8.97 -20.68
C PHE A 234 -17.86 -9.21 -21.74
N ASP A 235 -17.88 -8.39 -22.82
CA ASP A 235 -18.79 -8.57 -23.96
C ASP A 235 -18.27 -9.58 -24.98
N GLY A 236 -17.09 -10.18 -24.76
CA GLY A 236 -16.48 -11.19 -25.63
C GLY A 236 -15.70 -10.61 -26.82
N GLU A 237 -15.51 -9.30 -26.87
CA GLU A 237 -14.65 -8.67 -27.90
C GLU A 237 -13.18 -8.93 -27.57
N GLN A 238 -12.36 -9.18 -28.60
CA GLN A 238 -10.93 -9.40 -28.41
C GLN A 238 -10.27 -8.13 -27.88
N ALA A 239 -9.44 -8.28 -26.87
CA ALA A 239 -8.73 -7.19 -26.21
C ALA A 239 -7.22 -7.50 -26.10
N GLU A 240 -6.43 -6.48 -25.87
CA GLU A 240 -4.98 -6.61 -25.69
C GLU A 240 -4.59 -6.22 -24.27
N GLY A 241 -3.63 -6.95 -23.69
CA GLY A 241 -2.95 -6.56 -22.48
C GLY A 241 -1.72 -5.68 -22.78
N LYS A 242 -1.16 -5.04 -21.77
CA LYS A 242 0.03 -4.20 -21.89
C LYS A 242 1.27 -4.97 -21.43
N PRO A 243 2.16 -5.40 -22.34
CA PRO A 243 3.38 -6.10 -21.94
C PRO A 243 4.35 -5.14 -21.23
N PHE A 244 5.01 -5.63 -20.19
CA PHE A 244 6.07 -4.92 -19.48
C PHE A 244 7.06 -5.93 -18.87
N ARG A 245 8.26 -5.42 -18.52
CA ARG A 245 9.28 -6.21 -17.84
C ARG A 245 9.54 -5.65 -16.45
N VAL A 246 9.58 -6.52 -15.46
CA VAL A 246 9.88 -6.15 -14.06
C VAL A 246 11.38 -5.90 -13.93
N GLU A 247 11.76 -4.67 -13.55
CA GLU A 247 13.17 -4.24 -13.49
C GLU A 247 13.83 -4.45 -12.12
N TRP A 248 13.07 -4.50 -11.02
CA TRP A 248 13.62 -4.67 -9.68
C TRP A 248 14.06 -6.12 -9.38
N ASP A 249 15.09 -6.27 -8.53
CA ASP A 249 15.67 -7.56 -8.19
C ASP A 249 14.90 -8.26 -7.05
N VAL A 250 14.82 -9.59 -7.11
CA VAL A 250 14.23 -10.45 -6.06
C VAL A 250 14.93 -10.25 -4.71
N THR A 251 16.25 -10.01 -4.71
CA THR A 251 17.04 -9.74 -3.49
C THR A 251 16.59 -8.47 -2.76
N ALA A 252 15.98 -7.50 -3.46
CA ALA A 252 15.42 -6.30 -2.84
C ALA A 252 14.22 -6.62 -1.93
N ALA A 253 13.55 -7.75 -2.14
CA ALA A 253 12.44 -8.25 -1.35
C ALA A 253 12.87 -9.20 -0.22
N GLU A 254 14.16 -9.31 0.09
CA GLU A 254 14.70 -10.10 1.21
C GLU A 254 15.02 -9.22 2.42
N LYS A 255 15.05 -9.80 3.63
CA LYS A 255 15.35 -9.06 4.87
C LYS A 255 16.79 -8.55 4.98
N GLY A 256 17.72 -9.06 4.17
CA GLY A 256 19.10 -8.58 4.11
C GLY A 256 19.87 -8.61 5.44
N GLY A 257 19.55 -9.56 6.32
CA GLY A 257 20.20 -9.71 7.64
C GLY A 257 19.49 -8.99 8.80
N TYR A 258 18.43 -8.22 8.53
CA TYR A 258 17.59 -7.61 9.57
C TYR A 258 16.59 -8.60 10.16
N ASN A 259 16.12 -8.36 11.38
CA ASN A 259 15.13 -9.22 12.03
C ASN A 259 13.75 -9.14 11.36
N SER A 260 13.40 -7.98 10.81
CA SER A 260 12.13 -7.70 10.17
C SER A 260 12.28 -6.90 8.87
N PHE A 261 11.26 -6.93 8.01
CA PHE A 261 11.20 -6.06 6.85
C PHE A 261 11.05 -4.59 7.28
N MET A 262 10.26 -4.31 8.30
CA MET A 262 10.11 -2.94 8.80
C MET A 262 11.45 -2.35 9.26
N GLU A 263 12.27 -3.11 10.00
CA GLU A 263 13.61 -2.67 10.40
C GLU A 263 14.49 -2.40 9.18
N LYS A 264 14.53 -3.33 8.21
CA LYS A 264 15.25 -3.12 6.95
C LYS A 264 14.79 -1.87 6.21
N GLU A 265 13.48 -1.69 6.05
CA GLU A 265 12.90 -0.57 5.30
C GLU A 265 13.13 0.79 5.99
N ILE A 266 13.24 0.81 7.32
CA ILE A 266 13.71 2.00 8.06
C ILE A 266 15.16 2.32 7.68
N HIS A 267 16.03 1.31 7.54
CA HIS A 267 17.44 1.50 7.14
C HIS A 267 17.62 1.74 5.63
N ASP A 268 16.65 1.36 4.81
CA ASP A 268 16.64 1.66 3.36
C ASP A 268 16.33 3.14 3.05
N GLN A 269 15.87 3.95 4.01
CA GLN A 269 15.42 5.32 3.77
C GLN A 269 16.47 6.22 3.11
N PRO A 270 17.77 6.18 3.47
CA PRO A 270 18.79 6.96 2.76
C PRO A 270 18.89 6.62 1.28
N SER A 271 18.83 5.33 0.91
CA SER A 271 18.85 4.90 -0.49
C SER A 271 17.55 5.27 -1.20
N ALA A 272 16.40 5.04 -0.58
CA ALA A 272 15.10 5.39 -1.14
C ALA A 272 14.98 6.88 -1.47
N VAL A 273 15.54 7.76 -0.63
CA VAL A 273 15.60 9.20 -0.93
C VAL A 273 16.54 9.50 -2.10
N ARG A 274 17.72 8.85 -2.19
CA ARG A 274 18.61 9.00 -3.36
C ARG A 274 17.92 8.60 -4.64
N ASP A 275 17.23 7.46 -4.63
CA ASP A 275 16.53 6.92 -5.80
C ASP A 275 15.37 7.83 -6.21
N THR A 276 14.63 8.37 -5.23
CA THR A 276 13.58 9.37 -5.48
C THR A 276 14.12 10.66 -6.11
N LEU A 277 15.35 11.05 -5.81
CA LEU A 277 15.99 12.26 -6.36
C LEU A 277 16.72 12.00 -7.69
N TYR A 278 17.05 10.75 -7.99
CA TYR A 278 17.89 10.40 -9.12
C TYR A 278 17.28 10.80 -10.47
N GLY A 279 18.09 11.43 -11.33
CA GLY A 279 17.71 11.81 -12.70
C GLY A 279 16.73 12.99 -12.80
N ARG A 280 16.44 13.71 -11.69
CA ARG A 280 15.43 14.78 -11.67
C ARG A 280 15.98 16.20 -11.68
N PHE A 281 17.27 16.32 -11.90
CA PHE A 281 17.97 17.60 -11.98
C PHE A 281 18.90 17.60 -13.19
N ASN A 282 18.94 18.71 -13.92
CA ASN A 282 19.92 18.92 -14.98
C ASN A 282 21.27 19.39 -14.39
N GLU A 283 22.28 19.56 -15.24
CA GLU A 283 23.62 20.03 -14.85
C GLU A 283 23.63 21.43 -14.21
N GLU A 284 22.61 22.23 -14.48
CA GLU A 284 22.44 23.58 -13.93
C GLU A 284 21.69 23.59 -12.59
N GLY A 285 21.22 22.42 -12.11
CA GLY A 285 20.45 22.24 -10.88
C GLY A 285 18.96 22.61 -11.01
N ALA A 286 18.44 22.80 -12.22
CA ALA A 286 17.02 22.97 -12.45
C ALA A 286 16.30 21.61 -12.46
N LEU A 287 15.05 21.60 -11.99
CA LEU A 287 14.24 20.39 -12.01
C LEU A 287 13.82 20.03 -13.44
N THR A 288 13.99 18.76 -13.75
CA THR A 288 13.48 18.12 -14.96
C THR A 288 12.63 16.92 -14.55
N LEU A 289 11.32 17.09 -14.62
CA LEU A 289 10.36 16.02 -14.32
C LEU A 289 9.70 15.57 -15.65
N ASP A 290 10.51 14.99 -16.55
CA ASP A 290 10.09 14.61 -17.90
C ASP A 290 8.98 13.53 -17.89
N GLU A 291 8.86 12.79 -16.80
CA GLU A 291 7.79 11.83 -16.55
C GLU A 291 6.42 12.51 -16.33
N LEU A 292 6.40 13.78 -15.89
CA LEU A 292 5.18 14.57 -15.77
C LEU A 292 4.80 15.14 -17.16
N ARG A 293 4.18 14.32 -17.97
CA ARG A 293 3.70 14.71 -19.32
C ARG A 293 2.45 15.60 -19.26
N ILE A 294 2.49 16.67 -18.47
CA ILE A 294 1.43 17.69 -18.39
C ILE A 294 1.92 18.98 -19.02
N ASP A 295 1.04 19.64 -19.78
CA ASP A 295 1.32 20.93 -20.39
C ASP A 295 1.62 21.97 -19.30
N GLU A 296 2.77 22.65 -19.42
CA GLU A 296 3.14 23.73 -18.51
C GLU A 296 2.14 24.89 -18.50
N SER A 297 1.44 25.17 -19.60
CA SER A 297 0.41 26.21 -19.65
C SER A 297 -0.75 25.88 -18.71
N LEU A 298 -1.11 24.61 -18.61
CA LEU A 298 -2.07 24.11 -17.64
C LEU A 298 -1.56 24.30 -16.21
N LEU A 299 -0.32 23.90 -15.92
CA LEU A 299 0.28 24.05 -14.58
C LEU A 299 0.34 25.51 -14.14
N ARG A 300 0.54 26.44 -15.08
CA ARG A 300 0.47 27.88 -14.81
C ARG A 300 -0.94 28.38 -14.50
N SER A 301 -1.97 27.74 -15.05
CA SER A 301 -3.39 28.14 -14.85
C SER A 301 -3.98 27.62 -13.53
N ILE A 302 -3.34 26.64 -12.86
CA ILE A 302 -3.82 26.05 -11.61
C ILE A 302 -3.90 27.13 -10.51
N ASN A 303 -5.06 27.22 -9.86
CA ASN A 303 -5.31 28.17 -8.78
C ASN A 303 -5.66 27.49 -7.44
N LYS A 304 -5.87 26.16 -7.44
CA LYS A 304 -6.15 25.35 -6.27
C LYS A 304 -5.51 23.97 -6.41
N ILE A 305 -4.95 23.45 -5.32
CA ILE A 305 -4.46 22.07 -5.25
C ILE A 305 -5.24 21.33 -4.16
N ILE A 306 -5.66 20.10 -4.44
CA ILE A 306 -6.24 19.19 -3.45
C ILE A 306 -5.39 17.92 -3.44
N ILE A 307 -4.87 17.56 -2.27
CA ILE A 307 -4.14 16.32 -2.08
C ILE A 307 -5.10 15.29 -1.50
N VAL A 308 -5.26 14.14 -2.16
CA VAL A 308 -6.13 13.04 -1.71
C VAL A 308 -5.30 11.81 -1.38
N ALA A 309 -5.50 11.24 -0.21
CA ALA A 309 -4.76 10.06 0.25
C ALA A 309 -5.45 9.42 1.47
N CYS A 310 -4.99 8.22 1.86
CA CYS A 310 -5.41 7.51 3.07
C CYS A 310 -4.20 7.25 3.99
N GLY A 311 -4.44 7.16 5.30
CA GLY A 311 -3.47 6.75 6.31
C GLY A 311 -2.17 7.57 6.27
N THR A 312 -1.03 6.88 6.33
CA THR A 312 0.32 7.47 6.29
C THR A 312 0.52 8.42 5.10
N ALA A 313 0.01 8.06 3.92
CA ALA A 313 0.12 8.91 2.72
C ALA A 313 -0.62 10.24 2.89
N SER A 314 -1.72 10.29 3.66
CA SER A 314 -2.41 11.55 3.94
C SER A 314 -1.58 12.49 4.82
N TYR A 315 -0.77 11.94 5.74
CA TYR A 315 0.16 12.74 6.54
C TYR A 315 1.34 13.26 5.71
N ALA A 316 1.84 12.47 4.74
CA ALA A 316 2.78 12.99 3.74
C ALA A 316 2.17 14.15 2.94
N GLY A 317 0.91 14.04 2.54
CA GLY A 317 0.14 15.12 1.92
C GLY A 317 0.02 16.36 2.81
N GLN A 318 -0.20 16.19 4.11
CA GLN A 318 -0.24 17.32 5.05
C GLN A 318 1.12 18.02 5.16
N VAL A 319 2.23 17.28 5.12
CA VAL A 319 3.58 17.88 5.03
C VAL A 319 3.76 18.61 3.70
N ALA A 320 3.36 17.99 2.59
CA ALA A 320 3.44 18.57 1.24
C ALA A 320 2.70 19.90 1.10
N ARG A 321 1.52 20.01 1.72
CA ARG A 321 0.74 21.25 1.76
C ARG A 321 1.56 22.45 2.20
N TYR A 322 2.35 22.31 3.27
CA TYR A 322 3.17 23.42 3.77
C TYR A 322 4.22 23.85 2.73
N ALA A 323 4.81 22.92 2.00
CA ALA A 323 5.78 23.22 0.95
C ALA A 323 5.13 23.89 -0.25
N ILE A 324 4.01 23.36 -0.75
CA ILE A 324 3.28 23.91 -1.89
C ILE A 324 2.80 25.34 -1.58
N GLU A 325 2.13 25.56 -0.46
CA GLU A 325 1.64 26.89 -0.08
C GLU A 325 2.80 27.88 0.14
N HIS A 326 3.95 27.40 0.62
CA HIS A 326 5.13 28.25 0.85
C HIS A 326 5.86 28.60 -0.45
N TRP A 327 6.04 27.62 -1.36
CA TRP A 327 6.85 27.82 -2.55
C TRP A 327 6.05 28.27 -3.78
N CYS A 328 4.82 27.79 -3.94
CA CYS A 328 3.97 28.08 -5.10
C CYS A 328 2.88 29.11 -4.83
N ARG A 329 2.61 29.44 -3.56
CA ARG A 329 1.53 30.36 -3.15
C ARG A 329 0.14 29.97 -3.67
N ILE A 330 -0.08 28.67 -3.89
CA ILE A 330 -1.37 28.10 -4.30
C ILE A 330 -2.09 27.58 -3.08
N PRO A 331 -3.37 27.95 -2.84
CA PRO A 331 -4.19 27.34 -1.79
C PRO A 331 -4.23 25.82 -1.96
N THR A 332 -3.89 25.10 -0.88
CA THR A 332 -3.79 23.64 -0.92
C THR A 332 -4.62 23.02 0.20
N GLU A 333 -5.55 22.16 -0.15
CA GLU A 333 -6.34 21.34 0.76
C GLU A 333 -5.75 19.92 0.83
N VAL A 334 -5.94 19.24 1.96
CA VAL A 334 -5.61 17.82 2.11
C VAL A 334 -6.84 17.11 2.60
N GLU A 335 -7.31 16.15 1.84
CA GLU A 335 -8.53 15.41 2.10
C GLU A 335 -8.25 13.92 2.27
N LEU A 336 -8.96 13.28 3.19
CA LEU A 336 -9.00 11.83 3.23
C LEU A 336 -9.79 11.34 2.00
N ALA A 337 -9.21 10.44 1.23
CA ALA A 337 -9.75 10.06 -0.09
C ALA A 337 -11.17 9.49 0.00
N HIS A 338 -11.46 8.70 1.05
CA HIS A 338 -12.80 8.16 1.30
C HIS A 338 -13.86 9.22 1.65
N GLU A 339 -13.47 10.40 2.20
CA GLU A 339 -14.38 11.51 2.50
C GLU A 339 -14.54 12.46 1.30
N PHE A 340 -13.48 12.60 0.49
CA PHE A 340 -13.39 13.57 -0.60
C PHE A 340 -14.60 13.52 -1.54
N ARG A 341 -14.93 12.35 -2.07
CA ARG A 341 -16.02 12.22 -3.06
C ARG A 341 -17.41 12.42 -2.45
N TYR A 342 -17.62 12.00 -1.18
CA TYR A 342 -18.91 12.11 -0.52
C TYR A 342 -19.21 13.52 -0.01
N ARG A 343 -18.17 14.32 0.20
CA ARG A 343 -18.30 15.71 0.60
C ARG A 343 -18.81 16.64 -0.53
N ASP A 344 -18.85 16.16 -1.77
CA ASP A 344 -19.15 16.96 -2.96
C ASP A 344 -18.20 18.17 -3.09
N PRO A 345 -16.89 17.92 -3.32
CA PRO A 345 -15.86 18.96 -3.29
C PRO A 345 -16.02 19.94 -4.47
N ILE A 346 -15.65 21.19 -4.25
CA ILE A 346 -15.60 22.19 -5.33
C ILE A 346 -14.32 21.93 -6.14
N VAL A 347 -14.49 21.34 -7.31
CA VAL A 347 -13.43 20.95 -8.24
C VAL A 347 -13.77 21.50 -9.63
N ASN A 348 -12.77 21.95 -10.38
CA ASN A 348 -12.92 22.44 -11.73
C ASN A 348 -11.61 22.28 -12.53
N GLU A 349 -11.58 22.72 -13.79
CA GLU A 349 -10.42 22.61 -14.69
C GLU A 349 -9.16 23.35 -14.20
N GLN A 350 -9.27 24.28 -13.27
CA GLN A 350 -8.15 25.00 -12.64
C GLN A 350 -7.71 24.36 -11.30
N THR A 351 -8.33 23.24 -10.94
CA THR A 351 -7.95 22.43 -9.76
C THR A 351 -6.98 21.33 -10.18
N LEU A 352 -5.84 21.26 -9.52
CA LEU A 352 -4.94 20.10 -9.61
C LEU A 352 -5.22 19.18 -8.42
N VAL A 353 -5.55 17.92 -8.68
CA VAL A 353 -5.64 16.90 -7.65
C VAL A 353 -4.33 16.10 -7.63
N VAL A 354 -3.74 15.96 -6.45
CA VAL A 354 -2.54 15.14 -6.24
C VAL A 354 -2.93 13.91 -5.43
N ALA A 355 -2.93 12.74 -6.07
CA ALA A 355 -3.23 11.47 -5.43
C ALA A 355 -1.95 10.83 -4.91
N VAL A 356 -1.86 10.57 -3.59
CA VAL A 356 -0.66 9.99 -2.99
C VAL A 356 -0.97 8.56 -2.51
N SER A 357 -0.23 7.58 -3.02
CA SER A 357 -0.40 6.16 -2.66
C SER A 357 0.91 5.39 -2.82
N GLN A 358 1.26 4.56 -1.84
CA GLN A 358 2.43 3.68 -1.98
C GLN A 358 2.15 2.56 -3.00
N SER A 359 1.06 1.82 -2.81
CA SER A 359 0.69 0.67 -3.64
C SER A 359 0.09 1.05 -4.99
N GLY A 360 -0.50 2.25 -5.10
CA GLY A 360 -1.30 2.66 -6.25
C GLY A 360 -2.59 1.87 -6.45
N GLU A 361 -3.00 1.07 -5.46
CA GLU A 361 -4.18 0.19 -5.50
C GLU A 361 -5.18 0.48 -4.38
N THR A 362 -4.99 1.56 -3.61
CA THR A 362 -5.93 1.95 -2.55
C THR A 362 -7.25 2.38 -3.18
N MET A 363 -8.33 1.59 -2.96
CA MET A 363 -9.60 1.78 -3.64
C MET A 363 -10.19 3.17 -3.41
N ASP A 364 -10.25 3.63 -2.17
CA ASP A 364 -10.74 4.96 -1.85
C ASP A 364 -10.01 6.08 -2.63
N THR A 365 -8.66 5.95 -2.73
CA THR A 365 -7.85 6.93 -3.47
C THR A 365 -8.12 6.83 -4.97
N LEU A 366 -8.28 5.63 -5.51
CA LEU A 366 -8.63 5.41 -6.91
C LEU A 366 -10.00 6.03 -7.24
N MET A 367 -10.98 5.83 -6.38
CA MET A 367 -12.31 6.41 -6.57
C MET A 367 -12.32 7.93 -6.45
N ALA A 368 -11.46 8.49 -5.59
CA ALA A 368 -11.25 9.94 -5.51
C ALA A 368 -10.61 10.50 -6.80
N VAL A 369 -9.67 9.77 -7.41
CA VAL A 369 -9.09 10.12 -8.73
C VAL A 369 -10.16 10.17 -9.81
N ARG A 370 -10.98 9.11 -9.90
CA ARG A 370 -12.08 9.04 -10.88
C ARG A 370 -13.04 10.21 -10.70
N HIS A 371 -13.51 10.43 -9.48
CA HIS A 371 -14.41 11.54 -9.16
C HIS A 371 -13.83 12.91 -9.54
N ALA A 372 -12.56 13.16 -9.22
CA ALA A 372 -11.88 14.41 -9.56
C ALA A 372 -11.83 14.64 -11.09
N ARG A 373 -11.53 13.60 -11.86
CA ARG A 373 -11.48 13.65 -13.34
C ARG A 373 -12.86 13.86 -13.96
N GLU A 374 -13.90 13.22 -13.43
CA GLU A 374 -15.30 13.44 -13.84
C GLU A 374 -15.73 14.89 -13.64
N GLN A 375 -15.20 15.57 -12.60
CA GLN A 375 -15.44 16.98 -12.33
C GLN A 375 -14.53 17.95 -13.15
N GLY A 376 -13.66 17.41 -14.02
CA GLY A 376 -12.81 18.17 -14.92
C GLY A 376 -11.43 18.55 -14.36
N ALA A 377 -11.07 18.13 -13.14
CA ALA A 377 -9.73 18.36 -12.60
C ALA A 377 -8.69 17.52 -13.32
N LYS A 378 -7.44 18.04 -13.32
CA LYS A 378 -6.27 17.24 -13.69
C LYS A 378 -5.73 16.51 -12.47
N VAL A 379 -5.26 15.28 -12.66
CA VAL A 379 -4.74 14.45 -11.58
C VAL A 379 -3.29 14.08 -11.82
N ILE A 380 -2.44 14.34 -10.84
CA ILE A 380 -1.07 13.81 -10.75
C ILE A 380 -1.03 12.76 -9.64
N ALA A 381 -0.57 11.55 -9.95
CA ALA A 381 -0.29 10.54 -8.93
C ALA A 381 1.15 10.65 -8.42
N ILE A 382 1.35 10.56 -7.11
CA ILE A 382 2.64 10.25 -6.48
C ILE A 382 2.55 8.81 -5.99
N CYS A 383 3.28 7.90 -6.63
CA CYS A 383 3.13 6.48 -6.39
C CYS A 383 4.48 5.74 -6.37
N ASN A 384 4.55 4.60 -5.68
CA ASN A 384 5.77 3.78 -5.68
C ASN A 384 5.67 2.60 -6.65
N THR A 385 4.49 2.01 -6.82
CA THR A 385 4.30 0.82 -7.64
C THR A 385 4.00 1.19 -9.09
N VAL A 386 4.94 0.87 -9.98
CA VAL A 386 4.80 1.07 -11.42
C VAL A 386 3.70 0.15 -11.97
N GLY A 387 2.86 0.67 -12.87
CA GLY A 387 1.80 -0.09 -13.52
C GLY A 387 0.55 -0.32 -12.67
N SER A 388 0.46 0.24 -11.47
CA SER A 388 -0.72 0.14 -10.61
C SER A 388 -1.91 1.01 -11.08
N SER A 389 -3.09 0.79 -10.52
CA SER A 389 -4.35 1.37 -11.01
C SER A 389 -4.40 2.90 -10.91
N ILE A 390 -4.00 3.50 -9.78
CA ILE A 390 -4.01 4.96 -9.59
C ILE A 390 -3.13 5.67 -10.63
N PRO A 391 -1.85 5.28 -10.87
CA PRO A 391 -1.03 5.82 -11.95
C PRO A 391 -1.69 5.77 -13.32
N ARG A 392 -2.30 4.65 -13.67
CA ARG A 392 -2.93 4.48 -15.00
C ARG A 392 -4.13 5.39 -15.23
N GLU A 393 -4.87 5.66 -14.16
CA GLU A 393 -6.06 6.50 -14.24
C GLU A 393 -5.78 7.99 -13.98
N SER A 394 -4.51 8.34 -13.72
CA SER A 394 -4.07 9.73 -13.56
C SER A 394 -3.58 10.34 -14.87
N ASP A 395 -3.64 11.67 -14.99
CA ASP A 395 -3.14 12.39 -16.17
C ASP A 395 -1.61 12.39 -16.24
N ALA A 396 -0.93 12.31 -15.08
CA ALA A 396 0.53 12.16 -14.99
C ALA A 396 0.92 11.46 -13.69
N VAL A 397 2.15 10.96 -13.65
CA VAL A 397 2.67 10.20 -12.50
C VAL A 397 4.08 10.68 -12.15
N LEU A 398 4.33 10.81 -10.86
CA LEU A 398 5.64 11.00 -10.27
C LEU A 398 5.96 9.77 -9.39
N TYR A 399 6.77 8.85 -9.89
CA TYR A 399 7.14 7.66 -9.14
C TYR A 399 8.19 7.97 -8.07
N THR A 400 8.05 7.35 -6.89
CA THR A 400 9.01 7.54 -5.79
C THR A 400 10.25 6.67 -5.91
N TYR A 401 10.19 5.56 -6.66
CA TYR A 401 11.29 4.60 -6.85
C TYR A 401 11.94 4.12 -5.55
N ALA A 402 11.16 4.07 -4.45
CA ALA A 402 11.66 3.64 -3.14
C ALA A 402 11.96 2.13 -3.03
N GLY A 403 11.81 1.39 -4.13
CA GLY A 403 11.87 -0.07 -4.14
C GLY A 403 10.67 -0.72 -3.43
N PRO A 404 10.62 -2.06 -3.35
CA PRO A 404 9.53 -2.77 -2.70
C PRO A 404 9.49 -2.43 -1.20
N GLU A 405 8.28 -2.19 -0.68
CA GLU A 405 7.99 -2.02 0.74
C GLU A 405 7.00 -3.10 1.17
N ILE A 406 7.46 -4.08 1.97
CA ILE A 406 6.77 -5.33 2.29
C ILE A 406 6.08 -5.27 3.65
N ALA A 407 6.72 -4.65 4.65
CA ALA A 407 6.11 -4.45 5.95
C ALA A 407 4.77 -3.70 5.79
N VAL A 408 3.73 -4.16 6.49
CA VAL A 408 2.38 -3.59 6.35
C VAL A 408 2.38 -2.11 6.73
N ALA A 409 3.02 -1.75 7.84
CA ALA A 409 3.19 -0.36 8.25
C ALA A 409 4.21 0.34 7.34
N SER A 410 3.82 1.44 6.69
CA SER A 410 4.68 2.18 5.77
C SER A 410 5.79 2.95 6.51
N THR A 411 6.99 2.93 5.96
CA THR A 411 8.19 3.61 6.51
C THR A 411 8.93 4.42 5.44
N LYS A 412 9.73 3.78 4.59
CA LYS A 412 10.50 4.45 3.53
C LYS A 412 9.62 5.11 2.47
N ALA A 413 8.45 4.53 2.18
CA ALA A 413 7.54 5.13 1.22
C ALA A 413 6.99 6.47 1.72
N PHE A 414 6.74 6.64 3.01
CA PHE A 414 6.33 7.92 3.60
C PHE A 414 7.36 9.03 3.33
N ILE A 415 8.63 8.76 3.62
CA ILE A 415 9.72 9.71 3.39
C ILE A 415 9.86 10.03 1.90
N SER A 416 9.81 9.00 1.05
CA SER A 416 9.88 9.17 -0.40
C SER A 416 8.70 9.96 -0.97
N GLN A 417 7.49 9.78 -0.42
CA GLN A 417 6.31 10.58 -0.77
C GLN A 417 6.48 12.06 -0.41
N ILE A 418 7.06 12.38 0.75
CA ILE A 418 7.40 13.75 1.13
C ILE A 418 8.39 14.36 0.12
N VAL A 419 9.47 13.63 -0.19
CA VAL A 419 10.50 14.08 -1.14
C VAL A 419 9.91 14.30 -2.53
N ALA A 420 9.13 13.35 -3.05
CA ALA A 420 8.45 13.48 -4.34
C ALA A 420 7.47 14.67 -4.37
N SER A 421 6.73 14.87 -3.27
CA SER A 421 5.84 16.04 -3.14
C SER A 421 6.61 17.37 -3.14
N TYR A 422 7.80 17.39 -2.55
CA TYR A 422 8.67 18.57 -2.58
C TYR A 422 9.22 18.82 -3.97
N LEU A 423 9.61 17.77 -4.71
CA LEU A 423 10.00 17.90 -6.11
C LEU A 423 8.86 18.47 -6.97
N LEU A 424 7.64 17.96 -6.79
CA LEU A 424 6.46 18.50 -7.48
C LEU A 424 6.23 19.97 -7.14
N ALA A 425 6.31 20.35 -5.87
CA ALA A 425 6.14 21.74 -5.43
C ALA A 425 7.21 22.67 -6.01
N LEU A 426 8.47 22.24 -6.02
CA LEU A 426 9.57 23.01 -6.61
C LEU A 426 9.41 23.13 -8.14
N TYR A 427 9.01 22.05 -8.81
CA TYR A 427 8.75 22.07 -10.25
C TYR A 427 7.59 23.03 -10.62
N LEU A 428 6.48 22.95 -9.88
CA LEU A 428 5.38 23.91 -10.03
C LEU A 428 5.85 25.35 -9.83
N SER A 429 6.65 25.60 -8.80
CA SER A 429 7.21 26.92 -8.53
C SER A 429 8.15 27.40 -9.65
N GLN A 430 8.96 26.49 -10.22
CA GLN A 430 9.83 26.78 -11.37
C GLN A 430 9.02 27.13 -12.62
N VAL A 431 8.04 26.31 -12.99
CA VAL A 431 7.18 26.51 -14.16
C VAL A 431 6.39 27.82 -14.06
N ARG A 432 5.92 28.16 -12.88
CA ARG A 432 5.11 29.37 -12.61
C ARG A 432 5.96 30.63 -12.43
N GLY A 433 7.26 30.47 -12.16
CA GLY A 433 8.15 31.60 -11.86
C GLY A 433 7.93 32.18 -10.44
N ASP A 434 7.42 31.39 -9.52
CA ASP A 434 7.14 31.83 -8.13
C ASP A 434 8.43 31.92 -7.30
N LYS A 435 9.53 31.28 -7.74
CA LYS A 435 10.86 31.30 -7.13
C LYS A 435 11.95 31.54 -8.16
N TYR A 436 13.02 32.18 -7.72
CA TYR A 436 14.22 32.33 -8.53
C TYR A 436 15.04 31.02 -8.59
N ALA A 437 15.83 30.84 -9.63
CA ALA A 437 16.60 29.62 -9.85
C ALA A 437 17.61 29.31 -8.72
N ASP A 438 18.19 30.33 -8.11
CA ASP A 438 19.10 30.18 -6.97
C ASP A 438 18.39 29.75 -5.67
N GLU A 439 17.17 30.23 -5.44
CA GLU A 439 16.33 29.77 -4.33
C GLU A 439 15.96 28.29 -4.48
N ILE A 440 15.58 27.88 -5.71
CA ILE A 440 15.27 26.47 -6.02
C ILE A 440 16.50 25.62 -5.80
N ARG A 441 17.66 26.03 -6.30
CA ARG A 441 18.94 25.33 -6.12
C ARG A 441 19.27 25.12 -4.66
N GLY A 442 19.12 26.13 -3.81
CA GLY A 442 19.36 25.99 -2.36
C GLY A 442 18.48 24.94 -1.70
N VAL A 443 17.21 24.80 -2.12
CA VAL A 443 16.32 23.75 -1.61
C VAL A 443 16.71 22.37 -2.15
N VAL A 444 17.12 22.28 -3.42
CA VAL A 444 17.63 21.05 -4.04
C VAL A 444 18.88 20.55 -3.34
N GLU A 445 19.83 21.42 -3.01
CA GLU A 445 21.04 21.09 -2.26
C GLU A 445 20.71 20.52 -0.88
N GLU A 446 19.71 21.09 -0.20
CA GLU A 446 19.21 20.55 1.08
C GLU A 446 18.59 19.15 0.91
N LEU A 447 17.78 18.91 -0.15
CA LEU A 447 17.21 17.60 -0.46
C LEU A 447 18.32 16.57 -0.75
N GLN A 448 19.33 16.94 -1.53
CA GLN A 448 20.46 16.08 -1.88
C GLN A 448 21.31 15.72 -0.65
N ALA A 449 21.30 16.54 0.39
CA ALA A 449 21.99 16.27 1.65
C ALA A 449 21.18 15.35 2.60
N MET A 450 19.88 15.12 2.34
CA MET A 450 19.02 14.33 3.23
C MET A 450 19.47 12.88 3.40
N PRO A 451 19.93 12.14 2.38
CA PRO A 451 20.40 10.76 2.57
C PRO A 451 21.50 10.64 3.64
N ASP A 452 22.47 11.53 3.63
CA ASP A 452 23.57 11.50 4.61
C ASP A 452 23.11 11.95 6.01
N LYS A 453 22.15 12.88 6.09
CA LYS A 453 21.50 13.28 7.34
C LYS A 453 20.65 12.15 7.92
N LEU A 454 19.90 11.42 7.08
CA LEU A 454 19.15 10.23 7.48
C LEU A 454 20.06 9.14 8.04
N GLN A 455 21.20 8.88 7.37
CA GLN A 455 22.17 7.91 7.87
C GLN A 455 22.66 8.28 9.28
N LYS A 456 22.94 9.55 9.55
CA LYS A 456 23.32 10.01 10.90
C LYS A 456 22.24 9.80 11.95
N VAL A 457 20.95 9.90 11.57
CA VAL A 457 19.85 9.57 12.50
C VAL A 457 19.84 8.08 12.81
N LEU A 458 20.04 7.23 11.79
CA LEU A 458 20.10 5.76 11.95
C LEU A 458 21.32 5.32 12.76
N ASP A 459 22.48 5.95 12.58
CA ASP A 459 23.71 5.65 13.35
C ASP A 459 23.53 5.87 14.87
N ASN A 460 22.50 6.61 15.28
CA ASN A 460 22.19 6.91 16.69
C ASN A 460 20.91 6.19 17.18
N GLU A 461 20.46 5.15 16.51
CA GLU A 461 19.19 4.47 16.81
C GLU A 461 19.15 3.76 18.17
N ASP A 462 20.28 3.36 18.75
CA ASP A 462 20.34 2.58 19.99
C ASP A 462 19.62 3.27 21.15
N GLN A 463 19.76 4.61 21.28
CA GLN A 463 19.02 5.39 22.28
C GLN A 463 17.50 5.21 22.11
N VAL A 464 17.02 5.29 20.89
CA VAL A 464 15.59 5.19 20.57
C VAL A 464 15.09 3.77 20.79
N LYS A 465 15.86 2.76 20.38
CA LYS A 465 15.55 1.34 20.63
C LYS A 465 15.47 1.05 22.14
N GLN A 466 16.40 1.58 22.94
CA GLN A 466 16.36 1.41 24.39
C GLN A 466 15.15 2.11 25.01
N LEU A 467 14.79 3.30 24.53
CA LEU A 467 13.60 4.03 24.97
C LEU A 467 12.32 3.24 24.64
N GLY A 468 12.23 2.63 23.45
CA GLY A 468 11.13 1.75 23.07
C GLY A 468 10.94 0.57 24.04
N LYS A 469 12.05 -0.10 24.40
CA LYS A 469 12.02 -1.19 25.40
C LYS A 469 11.53 -0.71 26.77
N ASN A 470 12.01 0.45 27.21
CA ASN A 470 11.64 1.02 28.53
C ASN A 470 10.15 1.38 28.61
N LEU A 471 9.58 1.85 27.48
CA LEU A 471 8.20 2.32 27.40
C LEU A 471 7.21 1.27 26.85
N ALA A 472 7.67 0.05 26.59
CA ALA A 472 6.84 -1.02 26.02
C ALA A 472 5.55 -1.34 26.81
N ASN A 473 5.56 -1.12 28.13
CA ASN A 473 4.42 -1.35 29.01
C ASN A 473 3.57 -0.10 29.29
N SER A 474 3.81 1.02 28.61
CA SER A 474 2.99 2.22 28.74
C SER A 474 1.54 1.92 28.34
N LYS A 475 0.59 2.59 28.99
CA LYS A 475 -0.85 2.44 28.66
C LYS A 475 -1.21 3.21 27.40
N SER A 476 -0.62 4.38 27.22
CA SER A 476 -0.80 5.28 26.08
C SER A 476 0.45 6.12 25.88
N VAL A 477 0.58 6.72 24.70
CA VAL A 477 1.65 7.67 24.35
C VAL A 477 1.03 8.84 23.58
N LEU A 478 1.39 10.06 23.94
CA LEU A 478 0.96 11.27 23.24
C LEU A 478 2.09 11.81 22.36
N PHE A 479 1.73 12.39 21.23
CA PHE A 479 2.66 13.00 20.28
C PHE A 479 2.23 14.44 19.99
N LEU A 480 3.15 15.38 20.14
CA LEU A 480 2.89 16.80 19.94
C LEU A 480 3.78 17.39 18.87
N GLY A 481 3.21 18.20 18.00
CA GLY A 481 3.95 18.94 16.99
C GLY A 481 3.27 20.25 16.62
N ARG A 482 4.02 21.18 16.04
CA ARG A 482 3.49 22.39 15.43
C ARG A 482 3.99 22.53 14.00
N HIS A 483 3.21 23.19 13.14
CA HIS A 483 3.56 23.40 11.73
C HIS A 483 3.83 22.02 11.09
N VAL A 484 4.92 21.83 10.36
CA VAL A 484 5.29 20.53 9.77
C VAL A 484 5.54 19.41 10.79
N GLY A 485 5.78 19.73 12.04
CA GLY A 485 5.89 18.75 13.13
C GLY A 485 4.54 18.14 13.55
N PHE A 486 3.41 18.75 13.21
CA PHE A 486 2.10 18.20 13.55
C PHE A 486 1.77 16.93 12.74
N PRO A 487 1.86 16.90 11.41
CA PRO A 487 1.69 15.65 10.66
C PRO A 487 2.72 14.57 11.03
N VAL A 488 3.94 14.93 11.44
CA VAL A 488 4.92 13.98 11.99
C VAL A 488 4.44 13.37 13.31
N ALA A 489 3.84 14.16 14.19
CA ALA A 489 3.23 13.67 15.43
C ALA A 489 2.07 12.70 15.15
N LEU A 490 1.23 13.00 14.15
CA LEU A 490 0.15 12.10 13.71
C LEU A 490 0.71 10.78 13.17
N GLU A 491 1.76 10.83 12.37
CA GLU A 491 2.42 9.64 11.81
C GLU A 491 3.05 8.78 12.90
N GLY A 492 3.75 9.38 13.88
CA GLY A 492 4.31 8.65 15.01
C GLY A 492 3.24 7.94 15.84
N ALA A 493 2.12 8.61 16.09
CA ALA A 493 0.98 8.02 16.77
C ALA A 493 0.35 6.87 15.95
N LEU A 494 0.26 7.01 14.62
CA LEU A 494 -0.25 5.97 13.75
C LEU A 494 0.66 4.72 13.78
N LYS A 495 1.97 4.89 13.60
CA LYS A 495 2.92 3.76 13.63
C LYS A 495 2.82 2.96 14.93
N LEU A 496 2.72 3.64 16.06
CA LEU A 496 2.63 2.97 17.36
C LEU A 496 1.30 2.22 17.53
N LYS A 497 0.18 2.75 17.01
CA LYS A 497 -1.10 2.04 16.96
C LYS A 497 -1.03 0.79 16.10
N GLU A 498 -0.45 0.90 14.91
CA GLU A 498 -0.39 -0.18 13.90
C GLU A 498 0.42 -1.37 14.39
N VAL A 499 1.66 -1.15 14.86
CA VAL A 499 2.60 -2.25 15.12
C VAL A 499 2.65 -2.69 16.58
N ALA A 500 2.37 -1.77 17.53
CA ALA A 500 2.47 -2.06 18.95
C ALA A 500 1.11 -2.18 19.66
N TYR A 501 0.01 -1.88 18.97
CA TYR A 501 -1.37 -1.90 19.52
C TYR A 501 -1.52 -1.05 20.78
N LEU A 502 -0.74 0.03 20.86
CA LEU A 502 -0.82 1.02 21.92
C LEU A 502 -1.76 2.15 21.51
N HIS A 503 -2.69 2.51 22.41
CA HIS A 503 -3.48 3.73 22.20
C HIS A 503 -2.54 4.93 22.21
N SER A 504 -2.52 5.65 21.10
CA SER A 504 -1.64 6.81 20.90
C SER A 504 -2.32 7.87 20.06
N GLU A 505 -2.12 9.12 20.42
CA GLU A 505 -2.73 10.26 19.73
C GLU A 505 -1.70 11.33 19.41
N GLY A 506 -1.84 11.90 18.20
CA GLY A 506 -1.06 13.06 17.78
C GLY A 506 -1.91 14.34 17.85
N PHE A 507 -1.34 15.39 18.41
CA PHE A 507 -2.03 16.68 18.52
C PHE A 507 -1.19 17.83 17.95
N ALA A 508 -1.86 18.81 17.37
CA ALA A 508 -1.27 20.12 17.22
C ALA A 508 -0.98 20.67 18.61
N ALA A 509 0.30 20.92 18.95
CA ALA A 509 0.69 21.26 20.32
C ALA A 509 0.01 22.53 20.86
N GLY A 510 -0.46 23.41 19.97
CA GLY A 510 -1.28 24.57 20.35
C GLY A 510 -2.68 24.21 20.84
N GLU A 511 -3.25 23.12 20.29
CA GLU A 511 -4.59 22.63 20.62
C GLU A 511 -4.64 21.92 21.98
N LEU A 512 -3.48 21.53 22.52
CA LEU A 512 -3.39 20.81 23.78
C LEU A 512 -4.22 21.48 24.90
N LYS A 513 -4.22 22.82 24.99
CA LYS A 513 -4.93 23.60 26.01
C LYS A 513 -6.46 23.60 25.87
N HIS A 514 -6.95 23.20 24.69
CA HIS A 514 -8.37 23.24 24.35
C HIS A 514 -9.09 21.90 24.58
N GLY A 515 -8.50 21.03 25.41
CA GLY A 515 -9.11 19.76 25.84
C GLY A 515 -8.09 18.66 26.10
N PRO A 516 -7.23 18.29 25.12
CA PRO A 516 -6.35 17.11 25.23
C PRO A 516 -5.38 17.13 26.42
N ILE A 517 -5.06 18.26 26.97
CA ILE A 517 -4.21 18.40 28.18
C ILE A 517 -4.78 17.65 29.39
N ALA A 518 -6.10 17.38 29.40
CA ALA A 518 -6.75 16.57 30.42
C ALA A 518 -6.27 15.12 30.47
N LEU A 519 -5.66 14.63 29.38
CA LEU A 519 -5.08 13.28 29.29
C LEU A 519 -3.67 13.20 29.92
N VAL A 520 -3.06 14.34 30.21
CA VAL A 520 -1.69 14.39 30.75
C VAL A 520 -1.73 14.15 32.25
N GLU A 521 -1.16 13.04 32.67
CA GLU A 521 -1.00 12.63 34.07
C GLU A 521 0.47 12.32 34.39
N GLU A 522 0.76 12.09 35.67
CA GLU A 522 2.11 11.74 36.11
C GLU A 522 2.60 10.44 35.46
N GLY A 523 3.80 10.49 34.87
CA GLY A 523 4.40 9.35 34.17
C GLY A 523 3.91 9.14 32.75
N GLN A 524 2.97 9.93 32.23
CA GLN A 524 2.49 9.83 30.85
C GLN A 524 3.60 10.17 29.85
N PRO A 525 4.01 9.24 28.94
CA PRO A 525 4.98 9.57 27.91
C PRO A 525 4.40 10.52 26.86
N VAL A 526 5.13 11.60 26.59
CA VAL A 526 4.77 12.59 25.58
C VAL A 526 5.97 12.86 24.68
N PHE A 527 5.84 12.53 23.40
CA PHE A 527 6.80 12.91 22.36
C PHE A 527 6.52 14.31 21.86
N ILE A 528 7.55 15.13 21.72
CA ILE A 528 7.41 16.51 21.22
C ILE A 528 8.41 16.74 20.09
N ILE A 529 7.89 17.04 18.90
CA ILE A 529 8.69 17.41 17.73
C ILE A 529 8.98 18.91 17.80
N VAL A 530 10.23 19.26 18.04
CA VAL A 530 10.68 20.65 18.21
C VAL A 530 11.18 21.18 16.88
N PRO A 531 10.61 22.28 16.37
CA PRO A 531 11.06 22.92 15.13
C PRO A 531 12.44 23.55 15.31
N SER A 532 13.18 23.74 14.22
CA SER A 532 14.46 24.43 14.21
C SER A 532 14.40 25.78 14.93
N LYS A 533 15.47 26.16 15.65
CA LYS A 533 15.64 27.49 16.24
C LYS A 533 15.54 28.62 15.20
N HIS A 534 15.87 28.33 13.96
CA HIS A 534 15.79 29.27 12.84
C HIS A 534 14.39 29.34 12.22
N SER A 535 13.40 28.64 12.80
CA SER A 535 12.02 28.68 12.34
C SER A 535 11.40 30.08 12.48
N ARG A 536 10.52 30.43 11.53
CA ARG A 536 9.84 31.73 11.52
C ARG A 536 8.89 31.88 12.71
N ASN A 537 8.57 33.11 13.07
CA ASN A 537 7.52 33.50 14.04
C ASN A 537 7.72 32.94 15.46
N ASN A 538 8.93 32.77 15.92
CA ASN A 538 9.24 32.20 17.25
C ASN A 538 8.57 30.84 17.52
N LEU A 539 8.40 30.03 16.48
CA LEU A 539 7.72 28.74 16.57
C LEU A 539 8.42 27.79 17.55
N HIS A 540 9.76 27.78 17.55
CA HIS A 540 10.59 27.03 18.50
C HIS A 540 10.23 27.36 19.96
N ALA A 541 10.26 28.63 20.34
CA ALA A 541 9.94 29.07 21.71
C ALA A 541 8.50 28.69 22.13
N LYS A 542 7.55 28.66 21.17
CA LYS A 542 6.18 28.20 21.44
C LYS A 542 6.11 26.71 21.76
N VAL A 543 6.91 25.90 21.08
CA VAL A 543 6.96 24.45 21.36
C VAL A 543 7.70 24.19 22.69
N VAL A 544 8.78 24.89 22.97
CA VAL A 544 9.45 24.83 24.29
C VAL A 544 8.46 25.16 25.43
N SER A 545 7.58 26.15 25.26
CA SER A 545 6.50 26.42 26.21
C SER A 545 5.54 25.24 26.36
N ASN A 546 5.21 24.53 25.26
CA ASN A 546 4.36 23.34 25.36
C ASN A 546 5.06 22.18 26.11
N ILE A 547 6.38 22.02 25.98
CA ILE A 547 7.14 21.04 26.78
C ILE A 547 6.97 21.34 28.28
N GLN A 548 7.15 22.60 28.67
CA GLN A 548 6.99 23.03 30.06
C GLN A 548 5.57 22.76 30.59
N GLU A 549 4.54 22.98 29.78
CA GLU A 549 3.15 22.78 30.14
C GLU A 549 2.81 21.34 30.47
N VAL A 550 3.27 20.38 29.66
CA VAL A 550 3.04 18.95 29.92
C VAL A 550 3.90 18.43 31.05
N ARG A 551 5.17 18.89 31.13
CA ARG A 551 6.06 18.54 32.22
C ARG A 551 5.55 18.99 33.58
N ALA A 552 4.96 20.19 33.66
CA ALA A 552 4.36 20.71 34.89
C ALA A 552 3.19 19.84 35.42
N ARG A 553 2.66 18.91 34.62
CA ARG A 553 1.63 17.93 34.96
C ARG A 553 2.18 16.52 35.20
N GLY A 554 3.50 16.40 35.29
CA GLY A 554 4.15 15.11 35.57
C GLY A 554 4.41 14.23 34.33
N ALA A 555 4.21 14.73 33.10
CA ALA A 555 4.52 13.98 31.90
C ALA A 555 6.02 13.64 31.81
N VAL A 556 6.32 12.45 31.26
CA VAL A 556 7.67 12.08 30.81
C VAL A 556 7.87 12.65 29.41
N THR A 557 8.65 13.73 29.32
CA THR A 557 8.85 14.47 28.08
C THR A 557 10.01 13.90 27.27
N ILE A 558 9.74 13.46 26.04
CA ILE A 558 10.69 12.91 25.09
C ILE A 558 10.71 13.87 23.90
N VAL A 559 11.84 14.50 23.68
CA VAL A 559 11.95 15.60 22.73
C VAL A 559 12.80 15.20 21.55
N ILE A 560 12.30 15.40 20.33
CA ILE A 560 13.08 15.30 19.10
C ILE A 560 13.48 16.72 18.70
N ALA A 561 14.78 17.01 18.72
CA ALA A 561 15.32 18.33 18.48
C ALA A 561 16.64 18.28 17.68
N GLU A 562 16.95 19.36 17.00
CA GLU A 562 18.20 19.49 16.24
C GLU A 562 19.44 19.45 17.15
N GLU A 563 20.54 18.96 16.60
CA GLU A 563 21.86 19.05 17.22
C GLU A 563 22.17 20.52 17.56
N GLY A 564 22.72 20.76 18.77
CA GLY A 564 23.03 22.11 19.25
C GLY A 564 21.83 22.89 19.81
N ASP A 565 20.64 22.32 19.87
CA ASP A 565 19.52 22.94 20.55
C ASP A 565 19.55 22.66 22.07
N GLU A 566 20.23 23.52 22.82
CA GLU A 566 20.36 23.40 24.28
C GLU A 566 19.13 23.87 25.06
N ASP A 567 18.23 24.62 24.45
CA ASP A 567 17.10 25.24 25.14
C ASP A 567 16.09 24.21 25.65
N VAL A 568 16.03 23.03 25.02
CA VAL A 568 15.14 21.94 25.40
C VAL A 568 15.63 21.11 26.57
N ASN A 569 16.95 21.06 26.79
CA ASN A 569 17.59 20.13 27.73
C ASN A 569 17.05 20.20 29.15
N GLN A 570 16.80 21.40 29.65
CA GLN A 570 16.29 21.59 31.01
C GLN A 570 14.83 21.16 31.21
N TYR A 571 14.08 20.94 30.13
CA TYR A 571 12.65 20.62 30.15
C TYR A 571 12.34 19.21 29.66
N ALA A 572 13.28 18.53 29.03
CA ALA A 572 13.13 17.19 28.54
C ALA A 572 13.65 16.13 29.54
N ASN A 573 12.97 15.00 29.66
CA ASN A 573 13.50 13.83 30.33
C ASN A 573 14.48 13.09 29.41
N GLU A 574 14.14 13.01 28.12
CA GLU A 574 14.96 12.42 27.07
C GLU A 574 15.01 13.36 25.85
N VAL A 575 16.19 13.47 25.23
CA VAL A 575 16.37 14.25 24.00
C VAL A 575 16.97 13.36 22.92
N ILE A 576 16.21 13.20 21.84
CA ILE A 576 16.65 12.51 20.62
C ILE A 576 17.17 13.58 19.67
N ARG A 577 18.44 13.48 19.27
CA ARG A 577 19.11 14.46 18.41
C ARG A 577 19.00 14.06 16.95
N ILE A 578 18.60 15.03 16.12
CA ILE A 578 18.61 14.92 14.67
C ILE A 578 19.51 16.00 14.06
N PRO A 579 20.13 15.77 12.88
CA PRO A 579 20.91 16.79 12.19
C PRO A 579 20.09 18.06 11.91
N ALA A 580 20.73 19.21 11.99
CA ALA A 580 20.13 20.48 11.64
C ALA A 580 19.71 20.53 10.18
N SER A 581 18.53 21.10 9.90
CA SER A 581 17.96 21.20 8.55
C SER A 581 17.07 22.43 8.39
N ALA A 582 16.77 22.80 7.14
CA ALA A 582 15.74 23.80 6.89
C ALA A 582 14.37 23.31 7.44
N GLY A 583 13.55 24.23 7.95
CA GLY A 583 12.34 23.86 8.70
C GLY A 583 11.36 22.95 7.94
N LEU A 584 11.23 23.12 6.61
CA LEU A 584 10.40 22.23 5.78
C LEU A 584 11.04 20.85 5.54
N MET A 585 12.36 20.69 5.71
CA MET A 585 13.06 19.41 5.56
C MET A 585 13.00 18.57 6.84
N GLN A 586 12.71 19.17 7.98
CA GLN A 586 12.72 18.52 9.28
C GLN A 586 11.81 17.27 9.36
N PRO A 587 10.61 17.19 8.73
CA PRO A 587 9.79 15.99 8.73
C PRO A 587 10.53 14.74 8.22
N ILE A 588 11.42 14.87 7.25
CA ILE A 588 12.22 13.78 6.68
C ILE A 588 13.08 13.13 7.78
N LEU A 589 13.68 13.94 8.66
CA LEU A 589 14.57 13.47 9.71
C LEU A 589 13.84 13.11 11.01
N SER A 590 12.84 13.89 11.41
CA SER A 590 12.15 13.73 12.69
C SER A 590 11.19 12.55 12.74
N THR A 591 10.79 12.01 11.58
CA THR A 591 9.91 10.82 11.51
C THR A 591 10.69 9.53 11.83
N VAL A 592 11.96 9.43 11.43
CA VAL A 592 12.74 8.19 11.57
C VAL A 592 12.84 7.70 13.02
N PRO A 593 13.15 8.53 14.01
CA PRO A 593 13.14 8.10 15.41
C PRO A 593 11.79 7.56 15.87
N LEU A 594 10.67 8.08 15.35
CA LEU A 594 9.33 7.60 15.72
C LEU A 594 9.04 6.22 15.13
N GLN A 595 9.52 5.94 13.92
CA GLN A 595 9.43 4.62 13.29
C GLN A 595 10.28 3.60 14.06
N ILE A 596 11.52 3.93 14.40
CA ILE A 596 12.41 3.08 15.20
C ILE A 596 11.79 2.81 16.57
N PHE A 597 11.22 3.83 17.21
CA PHE A 597 10.55 3.69 18.50
C PHE A 597 9.38 2.72 18.44
N ALA A 598 8.50 2.88 17.45
CA ALA A 598 7.33 2.01 17.28
C ALA A 598 7.74 0.55 17.04
N CYS A 599 8.76 0.32 16.19
CA CYS A 599 9.34 -1.00 15.93
C CYS A 599 9.89 -1.61 17.24
N ALA A 600 10.72 -0.89 17.98
CA ALA A 600 11.32 -1.36 19.22
C ALA A 600 10.30 -1.65 20.32
N VAL A 601 9.21 -0.86 20.42
CA VAL A 601 8.11 -1.14 21.35
C VAL A 601 7.40 -2.44 20.97
N ALA A 602 7.11 -2.65 19.69
CA ALA A 602 6.44 -3.85 19.21
C ALA A 602 7.29 -5.10 19.43
N GLU A 603 8.58 -5.05 19.11
CA GLU A 603 9.54 -6.13 19.37
C GLU A 603 9.64 -6.48 20.86
N ALA A 604 9.76 -5.46 21.73
CA ALA A 604 9.80 -5.66 23.16
C ALA A 604 8.51 -6.30 23.74
N ARG A 605 7.39 -6.15 23.03
CA ARG A 605 6.11 -6.80 23.33
C ARG A 605 5.97 -8.17 22.68
N GLY A 606 6.95 -8.64 21.90
CA GLY A 606 6.90 -9.92 21.17
C GLY A 606 5.90 -9.91 20.00
N LEU A 607 5.61 -8.74 19.42
CA LEU A 607 4.64 -8.60 18.34
C LEU A 607 5.35 -8.70 16.98
N ASN A 608 4.62 -9.16 15.97
CA ASN A 608 5.11 -9.19 14.59
C ASN A 608 4.94 -7.79 13.95
N VAL A 609 6.04 -7.10 13.71
CA VAL A 609 6.05 -5.75 13.15
C VAL A 609 5.75 -5.71 11.65
N ASP A 610 6.04 -6.80 10.94
CA ASP A 610 5.84 -6.88 9.48
C ASP A 610 4.37 -7.13 9.12
N GLN A 611 3.67 -7.91 9.96
CA GLN A 611 2.30 -8.36 9.75
C GLN A 611 1.46 -8.10 11.01
N PRO A 612 1.15 -6.84 11.33
CA PRO A 612 0.32 -6.53 12.48
C PRO A 612 -1.13 -6.98 12.26
N ARG A 613 -1.76 -7.47 13.33
CA ARG A 613 -3.13 -8.00 13.26
C ARG A 613 -4.12 -6.99 12.68
N ASN A 614 -5.13 -7.46 11.96
CA ASN A 614 -6.23 -6.69 11.39
C ASN A 614 -5.82 -5.62 10.35
N LEU A 615 -4.60 -5.64 9.87
CA LEU A 615 -4.11 -4.72 8.86
C LEU A 615 -3.64 -5.47 7.60
N ALA A 616 -3.80 -4.83 6.46
CA ALA A 616 -3.23 -5.28 5.19
C ALA A 616 -2.38 -4.15 4.58
N LYS A 617 -1.36 -4.51 3.80
CA LYS A 617 -0.45 -3.52 3.17
C LYS A 617 -1.20 -2.54 2.28
N SER A 618 -2.26 -2.97 1.63
CA SER A 618 -3.06 -2.13 0.74
C SER A 618 -4.53 -2.51 0.84
N VAL A 619 -5.41 -1.51 0.94
CA VAL A 619 -6.87 -1.67 1.01
C VAL A 619 -7.44 -1.47 -0.39
N THR A 620 -7.89 -2.56 -1.03
CA THR A 620 -8.40 -2.59 -2.41
C THR A 620 -9.91 -2.80 -2.49
N VAL A 621 -10.57 -2.61 -1.38
CA VAL A 621 -12.04 -2.66 -1.24
C VAL A 621 -12.50 -1.40 -0.52
N GLU A 622 -13.71 -0.96 -0.78
CA GLU A 622 -14.39 0.11 -0.02
C GLU A 622 -15.05 -0.43 1.24
#